data_a77b3e7260ce5bf52328076f33c89c9d
#
_entry.id   a77b3e7260ce5bf52328076f33c89c9d
#
_cell.length_a   1.000
_cell.length_b   1.000
_cell.length_c   1.000
_cell.angle_alpha   90.00
_cell.angle_beta   90.00
_cell.angle_gamma   90.00
#
_symmetry.space_group_name_H-M   'P 1'
#
loop_
_entity.id
_entity.type
_entity.pdbx_description
1 polymer ?
#
loop_
_entity_poly.entity_id
_entity_poly.type
_entity_poly.pdbx_seq_one_letter_code
_entity_poly.pdbx_strand_id
1 'polypeptide(L)'
;MRTFRLLIVSACLAAFVAAGARRQPSAQSHADPAFESLATLVTAKMQQYRVPGVALGVLRDGQTTIRGFGVRNVNDPQPVTSNTVFPLASISKTVTTTAVMRLVEQGKIDLHAPVRKYLPDFRVADETASREVTIWHLVTHTSGWEGQLSATDKGDETLARFVAGLSTDMQLAPPGAAWSYNNAGFAVAGRVIEVVTGQTFSDAIDDLVFRPLGLKLAFTRVGDVVAHWPAIGHVVGPDGSPGMQRTFTLGSTLPAGGVAMSMDNLLDYARFHLGDGRGADGAPLLTRATLTEMRTPQLHKQVYDEDIGLAWHLRTVGAVRTAAHGGTFSGHILLLELVPEKNFAIAILTNSGNGWRLIQDVEREALRSYHGASFAMNQAIGHRGLNETLPAVTPLAKQPDPAPYLGAYERPMNTVEVRAAGAGLVVQVRPRSRDADPPMPVAFYGPDRAFVTSGPEQNASIEFIRDAAGAVHWVRITGRIARRVAGASH
;
A
#
# COMPACT_ATOMS: atom_id res chain seq x y z
N MET A 1 -93.59 11.16 -14.99
CA MET A 1 -93.53 9.78 -15.56
C MET A 1 -92.11 9.28 -15.31
N ARG A 2 -91.96 8.28 -14.44
CA ARG A 2 -90.69 7.75 -13.92
C ARG A 2 -90.26 6.58 -14.80
N THR A 3 -88.97 6.58 -15.26
CA THR A 3 -88.34 5.45 -15.91
C THR A 3 -87.15 4.99 -15.05
N PHE A 4 -87.30 3.76 -14.51
CA PHE A 4 -86.28 3.01 -13.79
C PHE A 4 -85.26 2.55 -14.79
N ARG A 5 -83.96 2.71 -14.49
CA ARG A 5 -82.84 2.04 -15.16
C ARG A 5 -82.20 1.09 -14.15
N LEU A 6 -82.23 -0.19 -14.51
CA LEU A 6 -81.54 -1.30 -13.84
C LEU A 6 -80.03 -1.14 -14.02
N LEU A 7 -79.31 -1.22 -12.92
CA LEU A 7 -77.86 -1.41 -12.91
C LEU A 7 -77.55 -2.87 -12.74
N ILE A 8 -76.89 -3.45 -13.75
CA ILE A 8 -76.29 -4.81 -13.71
C ILE A 8 -74.89 -4.66 -13.08
N VAL A 9 -74.69 -5.25 -11.88
CA VAL A 9 -73.39 -5.32 -11.21
C VAL A 9 -72.75 -6.62 -11.67
N SER A 10 -71.69 -6.53 -12.52
CA SER A 10 -70.83 -7.66 -12.86
C SER A 10 -69.77 -7.82 -11.77
N ALA A 11 -69.82 -8.92 -11.03
CA ALA A 11 -68.83 -9.32 -10.07
C ALA A 11 -67.65 -10.00 -10.80
N CYS A 12 -66.50 -9.32 -10.93
CA CYS A 12 -65.28 -9.97 -11.35
C CYS A 12 -64.62 -10.64 -10.13
N LEU A 13 -64.62 -11.96 -10.10
CA LEU A 13 -63.85 -12.75 -9.17
C LEU A 13 -62.35 -12.62 -9.56
N ALA A 14 -61.57 -11.88 -8.82
CA ALA A 14 -60.12 -11.90 -8.94
C ALA A 14 -59.55 -13.08 -8.12
N ALA A 15 -59.09 -14.12 -8.81
CA ALA A 15 -58.35 -15.19 -8.18
C ALA A 15 -56.95 -14.72 -7.78
N PHE A 16 -56.70 -14.53 -6.51
CA PHE A 16 -55.35 -14.33 -5.97
C PHE A 16 -54.60 -15.66 -6.02
N VAL A 17 -53.71 -15.81 -7.01
CA VAL A 17 -52.68 -16.84 -6.98
C VAL A 17 -51.60 -16.40 -5.96
N ALA A 18 -51.65 -16.94 -4.75
CA ALA A 18 -50.57 -16.80 -3.77
C ALA A 18 -49.35 -17.58 -4.28
N ALA A 19 -48.45 -16.90 -4.98
CA ALA A 19 -47.10 -17.39 -5.23
C ALA A 19 -46.40 -17.51 -3.90
N GLY A 20 -46.40 -18.71 -3.33
CA GLY A 20 -45.59 -19.00 -2.14
C GLY A 20 -44.12 -18.80 -2.48
N ALA A 21 -43.56 -17.69 -2.06
CA ALA A 21 -42.13 -17.47 -2.04
C ALA A 21 -41.53 -18.59 -1.15
N ARG A 22 -41.02 -19.65 -1.78
CA ARG A 22 -40.14 -20.59 -1.10
C ARG A 22 -38.96 -19.77 -0.57
N ARG A 23 -38.96 -19.51 0.75
CA ARG A 23 -37.76 -19.13 1.45
C ARG A 23 -36.71 -20.19 1.13
N GLN A 24 -35.70 -19.85 0.33
CA GLN A 24 -34.50 -20.65 0.27
C GLN A 24 -34.02 -20.81 1.71
N PRO A 25 -33.69 -22.02 2.17
CA PRO A 25 -33.09 -22.19 3.47
C PRO A 25 -31.83 -21.32 3.48
N SER A 26 -31.72 -20.45 4.47
CA SER A 26 -30.48 -19.72 4.73
C SER A 26 -29.39 -20.78 4.81
N ALA A 27 -28.44 -20.74 3.86
CA ALA A 27 -27.23 -21.54 3.98
C ALA A 27 -26.67 -21.26 5.38
N GLN A 28 -26.69 -22.27 6.23
CA GLN A 28 -25.93 -22.20 7.49
C GLN A 28 -24.51 -21.82 7.06
N SER A 29 -24.06 -20.65 7.42
CA SER A 29 -22.67 -20.26 7.25
C SER A 29 -21.88 -21.27 8.06
N HIS A 30 -21.35 -22.31 7.40
CA HIS A 30 -20.35 -23.15 8.03
C HIS A 30 -19.23 -22.22 8.48
N ALA A 31 -19.02 -22.14 9.80
CA ALA A 31 -17.92 -21.39 10.35
C ALA A 31 -16.64 -21.82 9.62
N ASP A 32 -15.95 -20.86 8.99
CA ASP A 32 -14.66 -21.15 8.34
C ASP A 32 -13.61 -21.44 9.46
N PRO A 33 -13.19 -22.70 9.67
CA PRO A 33 -12.27 -23.02 10.76
C PRO A 33 -10.93 -22.28 10.67
N ALA A 34 -10.48 -21.99 9.42
CA ALA A 34 -9.26 -21.22 9.21
C ALA A 34 -9.45 -19.77 9.66
N PHE A 35 -10.61 -19.16 9.36
CA PHE A 35 -10.92 -17.83 9.83
C PHE A 35 -11.05 -17.77 11.36
N GLU A 36 -11.67 -18.75 12.00
CA GLU A 36 -11.78 -18.80 13.46
C GLU A 36 -10.40 -18.95 14.14
N SER A 37 -9.49 -19.72 13.53
CA SER A 37 -8.10 -19.81 13.98
C SER A 37 -7.39 -18.46 13.88
N LEU A 38 -7.56 -17.73 12.75
CA LEU A 38 -7.01 -16.38 12.58
C LEU A 38 -7.62 -15.40 13.59
N ALA A 39 -8.91 -15.45 13.84
CA ALA A 39 -9.59 -14.59 14.81
C ALA A 39 -9.05 -14.79 16.24
N THR A 40 -8.80 -16.03 16.60
CA THR A 40 -8.16 -16.40 17.88
C THR A 40 -6.74 -15.85 17.96
N LEU A 41 -5.96 -16.01 16.88
CA LEU A 41 -4.60 -15.47 16.79
C LEU A 41 -4.59 -13.95 16.90
N VAL A 42 -5.47 -13.25 16.17
CA VAL A 42 -5.60 -11.79 16.26
C VAL A 42 -5.83 -11.35 17.70
N THR A 43 -6.77 -11.98 18.40
CA THR A 43 -7.08 -11.64 19.80
C THR A 43 -5.84 -11.78 20.70
N ALA A 44 -5.11 -12.90 20.57
CA ALA A 44 -3.90 -13.14 21.35
C ALA A 44 -2.79 -12.12 21.02
N LYS A 45 -2.62 -11.79 19.73
CA LYS A 45 -1.57 -10.86 19.27
C LYS A 45 -1.90 -9.41 19.58
N MET A 46 -3.17 -9.02 19.61
CA MET A 46 -3.59 -7.70 20.11
C MET A 46 -3.14 -7.47 21.54
N GLN A 47 -3.33 -8.47 22.41
CA GLN A 47 -2.87 -8.41 23.80
C GLN A 47 -1.34 -8.35 23.88
N GLN A 48 -0.65 -9.24 23.14
CA GLN A 48 0.80 -9.34 23.15
C GLN A 48 1.48 -8.05 22.69
N TYR A 49 0.96 -7.40 21.61
CA TYR A 49 1.58 -6.24 20.97
C TYR A 49 0.89 -4.91 21.34
N ARG A 50 -0.10 -4.95 22.25
CA ARG A 50 -0.86 -3.77 22.69
C ARG A 50 -1.49 -3.00 21.52
N VAL A 51 -2.18 -3.73 20.64
CA VAL A 51 -2.91 -3.16 19.50
C VAL A 51 -4.37 -2.92 19.93
N PRO A 52 -4.86 -1.66 19.96
CA PRO A 52 -6.19 -1.35 20.48
C PRO A 52 -7.34 -1.86 19.62
N GLY A 53 -7.18 -1.82 18.29
CA GLY A 53 -8.24 -2.19 17.36
C GLY A 53 -7.69 -2.81 16.08
N VAL A 54 -8.42 -3.82 15.59
CA VAL A 54 -8.11 -4.54 14.34
C VAL A 54 -9.40 -4.80 13.57
N ALA A 55 -9.39 -4.61 12.25
CA ALA A 55 -10.34 -5.24 11.35
C ALA A 55 -9.59 -6.31 10.55
N LEU A 56 -10.12 -7.53 10.56
CA LEU A 56 -9.65 -8.67 9.76
C LEU A 56 -10.72 -9.00 8.73
N GLY A 57 -10.32 -9.14 7.47
CA GLY A 57 -11.21 -9.54 6.40
C GLY A 57 -10.55 -10.55 5.47
N VAL A 58 -11.30 -11.57 5.09
CA VAL A 58 -10.91 -12.59 4.10
C VAL A 58 -11.96 -12.63 3.00
N LEU A 59 -11.51 -12.59 1.76
CA LEU A 59 -12.30 -12.88 0.56
C LEU A 59 -11.80 -14.21 0.00
N ARG A 60 -12.70 -15.18 -0.12
CA ARG A 60 -12.42 -16.49 -0.71
C ARG A 60 -13.58 -16.93 -1.59
N ASP A 61 -13.30 -17.29 -2.83
CA ASP A 61 -14.31 -17.78 -3.79
C ASP A 61 -15.54 -16.87 -3.90
N GLY A 62 -15.31 -15.55 -3.86
CA GLY A 62 -16.35 -14.52 -3.93
C GLY A 62 -17.11 -14.26 -2.63
N GLN A 63 -16.84 -15.02 -1.55
CA GLN A 63 -17.45 -14.82 -0.24
C GLN A 63 -16.51 -14.06 0.70
N THR A 64 -17.05 -13.08 1.44
CA THR A 64 -16.31 -12.32 2.44
C THR A 64 -16.64 -12.78 3.84
N THR A 65 -15.61 -12.92 4.68
CA THR A 65 -15.74 -13.10 6.13
C THR A 65 -14.97 -11.98 6.81
N ILE A 66 -15.63 -11.20 7.67
CA ILE A 66 -15.07 -10.02 8.31
C ILE A 66 -15.35 -10.05 9.80
N ARG A 67 -14.33 -9.63 10.60
CA ARG A 67 -14.49 -9.42 12.04
C ARG A 67 -13.68 -8.22 12.51
N GLY A 68 -14.33 -7.37 13.29
CA GLY A 68 -13.70 -6.31 14.05
C GLY A 68 -13.32 -6.79 15.46
N PHE A 69 -12.20 -6.29 15.96
CA PHE A 69 -11.68 -6.60 17.29
C PHE A 69 -11.29 -5.31 18.01
N GLY A 70 -11.56 -5.24 19.30
CA GLY A 70 -11.18 -4.10 20.12
C GLY A 70 -11.91 -2.81 19.75
N VAL A 71 -11.23 -1.68 19.89
CA VAL A 71 -11.83 -0.35 19.82
C VAL A 71 -11.16 0.54 18.77
N ARG A 72 -11.95 1.41 18.14
CA ARG A 72 -11.43 2.38 17.16
C ARG A 72 -10.66 3.55 17.80
N ASN A 73 -10.89 3.81 19.09
CA ASN A 73 -10.24 4.87 19.86
C ASN A 73 -10.24 4.51 21.33
N VAL A 74 -9.07 4.51 21.98
CA VAL A 74 -8.97 4.15 23.42
C VAL A 74 -9.63 5.16 24.36
N ASN A 75 -9.76 6.42 23.93
CA ASN A 75 -10.41 7.47 24.73
C ASN A 75 -11.92 7.58 24.49
N ASP A 76 -12.42 6.92 23.44
CA ASP A 76 -13.84 6.75 23.14
C ASP A 76 -14.03 5.33 22.59
N PRO A 77 -14.17 4.32 23.49
CA PRO A 77 -14.00 2.92 23.17
C PRO A 77 -15.18 2.30 22.42
N GLN A 78 -15.52 2.89 21.28
CA GLN A 78 -16.49 2.28 20.36
C GLN A 78 -15.85 1.11 19.61
N PRO A 79 -16.58 0.00 19.39
CA PRO A 79 -16.01 -1.19 18.76
C PRO A 79 -15.57 -0.95 17.32
N VAL A 80 -14.54 -1.66 16.91
CA VAL A 80 -14.21 -1.84 15.48
C VAL A 80 -15.24 -2.78 14.85
N THR A 81 -15.78 -2.38 13.70
CA THR A 81 -16.73 -3.16 12.90
C THR A 81 -16.26 -3.26 11.45
N SER A 82 -17.00 -4.02 10.62
CA SER A 82 -16.73 -4.07 9.16
C SER A 82 -16.84 -2.71 8.48
N ASN A 83 -17.70 -1.83 9.02
CA ASN A 83 -17.96 -0.48 8.52
C ASN A 83 -17.04 0.60 9.13
N THR A 84 -16.18 0.26 10.08
CA THR A 84 -15.19 1.21 10.61
C THR A 84 -14.26 1.65 9.51
N VAL A 85 -14.18 2.97 9.28
CA VAL A 85 -13.29 3.55 8.26
C VAL A 85 -11.87 3.64 8.81
N PHE A 86 -10.91 3.13 8.04
CA PHE A 86 -9.48 3.25 8.33
C PHE A 86 -8.79 4.08 7.25
N PRO A 87 -7.90 5.02 7.59
CA PRO A 87 -6.96 5.58 6.64
C PRO A 87 -6.09 4.46 6.06
N LEU A 88 -6.10 4.28 4.73
CA LEU A 88 -5.40 3.17 4.08
C LEU A 88 -3.91 3.43 3.86
N ALA A 89 -3.47 4.67 4.11
CA ALA A 89 -2.07 5.05 3.87
C ALA A 89 -1.63 4.60 2.46
N SER A 90 -0.47 3.97 2.34
CA SER A 90 0.12 3.64 1.03
C SER A 90 -0.66 2.61 0.20
N ILE A 91 -1.64 1.89 0.73
CA ILE A 91 -2.56 1.09 -0.08
C ILE A 91 -3.30 2.02 -1.10
N SER A 92 -3.44 3.32 -0.81
CA SER A 92 -3.96 4.34 -1.73
C SER A 92 -3.28 4.35 -3.10
N LYS A 93 -2.00 3.94 -3.17
CA LYS A 93 -1.25 3.90 -4.42
C LYS A 93 -1.85 2.92 -5.42
N THR A 94 -2.39 1.81 -4.95
CA THR A 94 -3.09 0.85 -5.81
C THR A 94 -4.36 1.46 -6.40
N VAL A 95 -5.08 2.28 -5.60
CA VAL A 95 -6.30 3.00 -6.05
C VAL A 95 -5.95 4.06 -7.10
N THR A 96 -4.90 4.86 -6.85
CA THR A 96 -4.39 5.85 -7.81
C THR A 96 -3.97 5.18 -9.11
N THR A 97 -3.26 4.05 -9.03
CA THR A 97 -2.84 3.30 -10.22
C THR A 97 -4.04 2.68 -10.95
N THR A 98 -5.07 2.22 -10.25
CA THR A 98 -6.32 1.77 -10.87
C THR A 98 -6.96 2.90 -11.70
N ALA A 99 -7.00 4.12 -11.17
CA ALA A 99 -7.50 5.29 -11.91
C ALA A 99 -6.62 5.60 -13.13
N VAL A 100 -5.28 5.56 -13.00
CA VAL A 100 -4.35 5.71 -14.13
C VAL A 100 -4.65 4.68 -15.21
N MET A 101 -4.76 3.39 -14.85
CA MET A 101 -4.99 2.31 -15.82
C MET A 101 -6.38 2.39 -16.49
N ARG A 102 -7.38 2.93 -15.81
CA ARG A 102 -8.66 3.25 -16.46
C ARG A 102 -8.50 4.33 -17.52
N LEU A 103 -7.71 5.36 -17.24
CA LEU A 103 -7.43 6.41 -18.22
C LEU A 103 -6.54 5.88 -19.36
N VAL A 104 -5.71 4.88 -19.12
CA VAL A 104 -4.93 4.17 -20.15
C VAL A 104 -5.88 3.41 -21.09
N GLU A 105 -6.81 2.60 -20.57
CA GLU A 105 -7.77 1.88 -21.41
C GLU A 105 -8.72 2.82 -22.18
N GLN A 106 -8.99 4.02 -21.65
CA GLN A 106 -9.74 5.05 -22.34
C GLN A 106 -8.92 5.80 -23.41
N GLY A 107 -7.62 5.45 -23.58
CA GLY A 107 -6.72 6.13 -24.51
C GLY A 107 -6.34 7.56 -24.11
N LYS A 108 -6.66 7.98 -22.89
CA LYS A 108 -6.36 9.32 -22.37
C LYS A 108 -4.95 9.45 -21.81
N ILE A 109 -4.40 8.36 -21.29
CA ILE A 109 -3.03 8.24 -20.79
C ILE A 109 -2.32 7.13 -21.56
N ASP A 110 -1.08 7.37 -21.94
CA ASP A 110 -0.13 6.36 -22.38
C ASP A 110 0.85 6.11 -21.23
N LEU A 111 0.90 4.89 -20.72
CA LEU A 111 1.72 4.53 -19.56
C LEU A 111 3.20 4.80 -19.79
N HIS A 112 3.68 4.66 -21.03
CA HIS A 112 5.08 4.84 -21.41
C HIS A 112 5.40 6.25 -21.95
N ALA A 113 4.39 7.14 -22.05
CA ALA A 113 4.65 8.51 -22.45
C ALA A 113 5.36 9.30 -21.33
N PRO A 114 6.27 10.23 -21.72
CA PRO A 114 6.86 11.15 -20.75
C PRO A 114 5.80 11.95 -19.99
N VAL A 115 6.06 12.21 -18.71
CA VAL A 115 5.19 13.05 -17.86
C VAL A 115 4.91 14.40 -18.52
N ARG A 116 5.91 14.99 -19.22
CA ARG A 116 5.79 16.26 -19.93
C ARG A 116 4.75 16.27 -21.06
N LYS A 117 4.30 15.12 -21.55
CA LYS A 117 3.15 15.06 -22.48
C LYS A 117 1.87 15.60 -21.83
N TYR A 118 1.72 15.41 -20.53
CA TYR A 118 0.53 15.82 -19.75
C TYR A 118 0.79 17.06 -18.90
N LEU A 119 2.01 17.23 -18.43
CA LEU A 119 2.48 18.32 -17.59
C LEU A 119 3.70 18.99 -18.27
N PRO A 120 3.50 19.89 -19.28
CA PRO A 120 4.61 20.43 -20.08
C PRO A 120 5.70 21.13 -19.26
N ASP A 121 5.31 21.74 -18.13
CA ASP A 121 6.22 22.47 -17.23
C ASP A 121 6.85 21.58 -16.15
N PHE A 122 6.61 20.25 -16.18
CA PHE A 122 7.18 19.33 -15.21
C PHE A 122 8.70 19.37 -15.21
N ARG A 123 9.31 19.58 -14.04
CA ARG A 123 10.76 19.61 -13.83
C ARG A 123 11.15 18.99 -12.50
N VAL A 124 12.30 18.30 -12.51
CA VAL A 124 13.13 17.95 -11.37
C VAL A 124 14.51 18.60 -11.57
N ALA A 125 15.43 18.50 -10.63
CA ALA A 125 16.76 19.15 -10.74
C ALA A 125 17.54 18.67 -11.98
N ASP A 126 17.35 17.45 -12.41
CA ASP A 126 17.97 16.86 -13.62
C ASP A 126 17.06 17.03 -14.83
N GLU A 127 17.53 17.78 -15.85
CA GLU A 127 16.76 18.06 -17.06
C GLU A 127 16.54 16.83 -17.92
N THR A 128 17.48 15.89 -17.96
CA THR A 128 17.32 14.63 -18.68
C THR A 128 16.22 13.78 -18.03
N ALA A 129 16.26 13.62 -16.72
CA ALA A 129 15.19 12.93 -15.98
C ALA A 129 13.84 13.63 -16.17
N SER A 130 13.82 14.98 -16.19
CA SER A 130 12.59 15.76 -16.42
C SER A 130 11.94 15.46 -17.77
N ARG A 131 12.73 15.17 -18.82
CA ARG A 131 12.24 14.82 -20.16
C ARG A 131 11.85 13.36 -20.30
N GLU A 132 12.58 12.46 -19.62
CA GLU A 132 12.52 11.01 -19.88
C GLU A 132 11.61 10.25 -18.94
N VAL A 133 11.31 10.80 -17.73
CA VAL A 133 10.43 10.11 -16.79
C VAL A 133 9.03 9.94 -17.38
N THR A 134 8.53 8.70 -17.33
CA THR A 134 7.21 8.31 -17.85
C THR A 134 6.23 8.05 -16.71
N ILE A 135 4.94 7.92 -17.04
CA ILE A 135 3.91 7.52 -16.08
C ILE A 135 4.24 6.15 -15.46
N TRP A 136 4.79 5.23 -16.27
CA TRP A 136 5.26 3.92 -15.80
C TRP A 136 6.31 4.05 -14.69
N HIS A 137 7.30 4.94 -14.85
CA HIS A 137 8.31 5.18 -13.82
C HIS A 137 7.70 5.69 -12.49
N LEU A 138 6.61 6.47 -12.55
CA LEU A 138 5.94 6.97 -11.34
C LEU A 138 5.31 5.83 -10.54
N VAL A 139 4.55 4.94 -11.22
CA VAL A 139 3.78 3.88 -10.55
C VAL A 139 4.59 2.61 -10.27
N THR A 140 5.84 2.54 -10.77
CA THR A 140 6.80 1.47 -10.45
C THR A 140 7.89 1.90 -9.47
N HIS A 141 7.86 3.15 -8.97
CA HIS A 141 8.90 3.67 -8.08
C HIS A 141 10.31 3.71 -8.68
N THR A 142 10.44 4.00 -9.96
CA THR A 142 11.71 4.06 -10.68
C THR A 142 12.01 5.43 -11.29
N SER A 143 11.34 6.47 -10.85
CA SER A 143 11.55 7.84 -11.33
C SER A 143 12.90 8.43 -10.94
N GLY A 144 13.54 7.92 -9.88
CA GLY A 144 14.92 8.23 -9.53
C GLY A 144 15.14 9.48 -8.69
N TRP A 145 14.08 10.23 -8.31
CA TRP A 145 14.16 11.30 -7.30
C TRP A 145 13.34 10.93 -6.06
N GLU A 146 13.56 11.65 -4.98
CA GLU A 146 12.79 11.53 -3.73
C GLU A 146 12.31 12.91 -3.29
N GLY A 147 11.01 13.21 -3.53
CA GLY A 147 10.37 14.44 -3.06
C GLY A 147 9.71 14.28 -1.71
N GLN A 148 9.75 15.33 -0.91
CA GLN A 148 9.00 15.41 0.35
C GLN A 148 7.56 15.79 0.10
N LEU A 149 6.61 14.98 0.59
CA LEU A 149 5.20 15.34 0.59
C LEU A 149 4.87 16.30 1.73
N SER A 150 4.00 17.28 1.46
CA SER A 150 3.42 18.13 2.49
C SER A 150 2.03 17.64 2.85
N ALA A 151 1.85 17.24 4.10
CA ALA A 151 0.55 16.88 4.66
C ALA A 151 -0.26 18.09 5.12
N THR A 152 0.34 19.30 5.17
CA THR A 152 -0.29 20.51 5.69
C THR A 152 -0.84 21.42 4.59
N ASP A 153 -0.43 21.21 3.35
CA ASP A 153 -0.90 21.99 2.20
C ASP A 153 -2.38 21.66 1.90
N LYS A 154 -3.17 22.66 1.52
CA LYS A 154 -4.63 22.56 1.36
C LYS A 154 -5.10 23.23 0.07
N GLY A 155 -6.28 22.81 -0.37
CA GLY A 155 -6.99 23.37 -1.53
C GLY A 155 -6.75 22.59 -2.81
N ASP A 156 -7.57 22.89 -3.79
CA ASP A 156 -7.67 22.12 -5.04
C ASP A 156 -6.41 22.19 -5.91
N GLU A 157 -5.57 23.22 -5.74
CA GLU A 157 -4.32 23.37 -6.49
C GLU A 157 -3.10 22.75 -5.78
N THR A 158 -3.30 22.02 -4.70
CA THR A 158 -2.20 21.47 -3.89
C THR A 158 -1.25 20.61 -4.71
N LEU A 159 -1.76 19.73 -5.57
CA LEU A 159 -0.91 18.89 -6.42
C LEU A 159 -0.16 19.72 -7.47
N ALA A 160 -0.78 20.75 -8.04
CA ALA A 160 -0.12 21.64 -9.00
C ALA A 160 1.06 22.37 -8.35
N ARG A 161 0.85 22.97 -7.16
CA ARG A 161 1.92 23.64 -6.40
C ARG A 161 3.03 22.69 -6.01
N PHE A 162 2.67 21.50 -5.53
CA PHE A 162 3.64 20.48 -5.16
C PHE A 162 4.53 20.09 -6.36
N VAL A 163 3.92 19.79 -7.51
CA VAL A 163 4.64 19.40 -8.74
C VAL A 163 5.55 20.51 -9.22
N ALA A 164 5.11 21.76 -9.19
CA ALA A 164 5.95 22.91 -9.53
C ALA A 164 7.17 23.05 -8.60
N GLY A 165 7.03 22.66 -7.33
CA GLY A 165 8.12 22.68 -6.33
C GLY A 165 9.19 21.60 -6.55
N LEU A 166 8.96 20.57 -7.35
CA LEU A 166 9.93 19.48 -7.58
C LEU A 166 11.15 19.90 -8.38
N SER A 167 11.17 21.09 -8.97
CA SER A 167 12.25 21.59 -9.84
C SER A 167 13.64 21.61 -9.18
N THR A 168 13.71 21.58 -7.84
CA THR A 168 14.96 21.53 -7.07
C THR A 168 15.22 20.16 -6.44
N ASP A 169 14.35 19.17 -6.64
CA ASP A 169 14.48 17.87 -6.02
C ASP A 169 15.62 17.07 -6.65
N MET A 170 16.48 16.55 -5.78
CA MET A 170 17.71 15.84 -6.17
C MET A 170 17.38 14.56 -6.94
N GLN A 171 17.96 14.41 -8.11
CA GLN A 171 17.98 13.14 -8.84
C GLN A 171 19.03 12.21 -8.23
N LEU A 172 18.59 11.06 -7.72
CA LEU A 172 19.43 10.05 -7.09
C LEU A 172 19.92 9.02 -8.10
N ALA A 173 19.08 8.66 -9.08
CA ALA A 173 19.37 7.71 -10.13
C ALA A 173 18.69 8.13 -11.44
N PRO A 174 19.21 7.76 -12.62
CA PRO A 174 18.47 7.92 -13.87
C PRO A 174 17.10 7.19 -13.80
N PRO A 175 16.06 7.68 -14.49
CA PRO A 175 14.78 6.98 -14.57
C PRO A 175 14.97 5.53 -15.02
N GLY A 176 14.36 4.58 -14.31
CA GLY A 176 14.46 3.15 -14.58
C GLY A 176 15.73 2.45 -14.02
N ALA A 177 16.76 3.18 -13.60
CA ALA A 177 18.04 2.59 -13.19
C ALA A 177 17.98 1.86 -11.83
N ALA A 178 17.14 2.34 -10.91
CA ALA A 178 16.98 1.73 -9.60
C ALA A 178 15.56 1.91 -9.07
N TRP A 179 15.06 0.89 -8.40
CA TRP A 179 13.84 0.99 -7.63
C TRP A 179 14.11 1.75 -6.32
N SER A 180 13.29 2.76 -6.04
CA SER A 180 13.32 3.52 -4.79
C SER A 180 11.92 3.99 -4.46
N TYR A 181 11.39 3.55 -3.32
CA TYR A 181 10.03 3.90 -2.91
C TYR A 181 9.82 5.41 -2.92
N ASN A 182 8.88 5.88 -3.73
CA ASN A 182 8.68 7.31 -3.99
C ASN A 182 7.21 7.73 -3.86
N ASN A 183 6.91 8.52 -2.84
CA ASN A 183 5.58 9.09 -2.65
C ASN A 183 5.32 10.26 -3.63
N ALA A 184 6.35 11.07 -3.92
CA ALA A 184 6.21 12.22 -4.80
C ALA A 184 5.85 11.80 -6.24
N GLY A 185 6.34 10.65 -6.71
CA GLY A 185 5.93 10.10 -8.00
C GLY A 185 4.42 9.89 -8.10
N PHE A 186 3.78 9.44 -7.02
CA PHE A 186 2.32 9.30 -6.97
C PHE A 186 1.59 10.64 -6.90
N ALA A 187 2.16 11.66 -6.26
CA ALA A 187 1.61 13.01 -6.33
C ALA A 187 1.64 13.55 -7.76
N VAL A 188 2.73 13.31 -8.51
CA VAL A 188 2.81 13.63 -9.95
C VAL A 188 1.77 12.86 -10.75
N ALA A 189 1.61 11.55 -10.51
CA ALA A 189 0.56 10.74 -11.16
C ALA A 189 -0.84 11.27 -10.86
N GLY A 190 -1.10 11.69 -9.61
CA GLY A 190 -2.35 12.34 -9.22
C GLY A 190 -2.58 13.67 -9.98
N ARG A 191 -1.53 14.48 -10.15
CA ARG A 191 -1.63 15.71 -10.96
C ARG A 191 -1.91 15.42 -12.43
N VAL A 192 -1.33 14.37 -12.99
CA VAL A 192 -1.66 13.92 -14.36
C VAL A 192 -3.14 13.53 -14.46
N ILE A 193 -3.68 12.80 -13.47
CA ILE A 193 -5.12 12.48 -13.41
C ILE A 193 -5.95 13.77 -13.44
N GLU A 194 -5.64 14.77 -12.61
CA GLU A 194 -6.36 16.06 -12.57
C GLU A 194 -6.36 16.74 -13.93
N VAL A 195 -5.21 16.86 -14.58
CA VAL A 195 -5.10 17.54 -15.88
C VAL A 195 -5.87 16.80 -16.96
N VAL A 196 -5.77 15.47 -17.01
CA VAL A 196 -6.41 14.65 -18.05
C VAL A 196 -7.93 14.57 -17.86
N THR A 197 -8.43 14.66 -16.64
CA THR A 197 -9.87 14.62 -16.34
C THR A 197 -10.52 16.00 -16.24
N GLY A 198 -9.74 17.06 -15.99
CA GLY A 198 -10.26 18.39 -15.69
C GLY A 198 -10.93 18.48 -14.31
N GLN A 199 -10.66 17.53 -13.42
CA GLN A 199 -11.30 17.42 -12.09
C GLN A 199 -10.24 17.53 -11.00
N THR A 200 -10.66 17.78 -9.74
CA THR A 200 -9.79 17.56 -8.60
C THR A 200 -9.44 16.08 -8.47
N PHE A 201 -8.31 15.75 -7.85
CA PHE A 201 -7.92 14.35 -7.62
C PHE A 201 -9.04 13.57 -6.91
N SER A 202 -9.67 14.17 -5.91
CA SER A 202 -10.75 13.54 -5.16
C SER A 202 -11.97 13.24 -6.01
N ASP A 203 -12.43 14.20 -6.85
CA ASP A 203 -13.57 13.99 -7.74
C ASP A 203 -13.24 12.93 -8.81
N ALA A 204 -12.03 12.96 -9.35
CA ALA A 204 -11.57 11.99 -10.33
C ALA A 204 -11.54 10.56 -9.75
N ILE A 205 -11.07 10.37 -8.51
CA ILE A 205 -11.08 9.05 -7.85
C ILE A 205 -12.50 8.58 -7.56
N ASP A 206 -13.40 9.47 -7.13
CA ASP A 206 -14.80 9.14 -6.96
C ASP A 206 -15.41 8.64 -8.27
N ASP A 207 -15.18 9.34 -9.41
CA ASP A 207 -15.73 8.98 -10.71
C ASP A 207 -15.07 7.77 -11.37
N LEU A 208 -13.76 7.65 -11.21
CA LEU A 208 -13.00 6.57 -11.85
C LEU A 208 -13.00 5.27 -11.05
N VAL A 209 -13.15 5.31 -9.71
CA VAL A 209 -12.96 4.12 -8.88
C VAL A 209 -14.13 3.91 -7.92
N PHE A 210 -14.41 4.84 -7.01
CA PHE A 210 -15.30 4.55 -5.89
C PHE A 210 -16.75 4.34 -6.32
N ARG A 211 -17.29 5.25 -7.10
CA ARG A 211 -18.68 5.20 -7.57
C ARG A 211 -18.95 4.01 -8.50
N PRO A 212 -18.12 3.76 -9.52
CA PRO A 212 -18.31 2.59 -10.39
C PRO A 212 -18.20 1.26 -9.67
N LEU A 213 -17.38 1.18 -8.60
CA LEU A 213 -17.24 -0.04 -7.79
C LEU A 213 -18.26 -0.13 -6.64
N GLY A 214 -19.12 0.90 -6.46
CA GLY A 214 -20.10 0.94 -5.39
C GLY A 214 -19.50 1.08 -3.98
N LEU A 215 -18.29 1.64 -3.85
CA LEU A 215 -17.56 1.76 -2.60
C LEU A 215 -18.09 2.97 -1.79
N LYS A 216 -19.16 2.77 -1.03
CA LYS A 216 -19.88 3.82 -0.33
C LYS A 216 -19.15 4.39 0.89
N LEU A 217 -18.28 3.61 1.51
CA LEU A 217 -17.44 3.99 2.65
C LEU A 217 -15.96 4.04 2.23
N ALA A 218 -15.71 4.74 1.10
CA ALA A 218 -14.39 5.02 0.55
C ALA A 218 -14.26 6.53 0.30
N PHE A 219 -13.23 7.16 0.83
CA PHE A 219 -13.10 8.62 0.88
C PHE A 219 -11.66 9.06 0.60
N THR A 220 -11.53 10.26 0.03
CA THR A 220 -10.27 11.00 -0.08
C THR A 220 -10.33 12.35 0.62
N ARG A 221 -11.52 12.85 0.94
CA ARG A 221 -11.73 14.13 1.63
C ARG A 221 -11.77 13.91 3.14
N VAL A 222 -10.95 14.64 3.87
CA VAL A 222 -10.88 14.53 5.35
C VAL A 222 -12.21 14.78 6.02
N GLY A 223 -13.02 15.74 5.52
CA GLY A 223 -14.34 16.02 6.06
C GLY A 223 -15.24 14.79 6.06
N ASP A 224 -15.24 14.03 4.95
CA ASP A 224 -16.02 12.81 4.81
C ASP A 224 -15.49 11.70 5.73
N VAL A 225 -14.17 11.55 5.81
CA VAL A 225 -13.52 10.56 6.72
C VAL A 225 -13.94 10.84 8.17
N VAL A 226 -13.83 12.10 8.63
CA VAL A 226 -14.14 12.49 10.01
C VAL A 226 -15.62 12.31 10.31
N ALA A 227 -16.52 12.63 9.35
CA ALA A 227 -17.97 12.45 9.51
C ALA A 227 -18.38 10.98 9.74
N HIS A 228 -17.54 10.02 9.34
CA HIS A 228 -17.79 8.58 9.51
C HIS A 228 -17.06 7.98 10.73
N TRP A 229 -16.58 8.80 11.66
CA TRP A 229 -15.98 8.34 12.91
C TRP A 229 -14.90 7.27 12.69
N PRO A 230 -13.78 7.60 12.04
CA PRO A 230 -12.76 6.62 11.66
C PRO A 230 -12.06 6.02 12.88
N ALA A 231 -11.34 4.93 12.64
CA ALA A 231 -10.34 4.46 13.58
C ALA A 231 -9.26 5.52 13.78
N ILE A 232 -8.90 5.80 15.02
CA ILE A 232 -7.82 6.73 15.37
C ILE A 232 -6.54 5.94 15.57
N GLY A 233 -5.45 6.42 14.98
CA GLY A 233 -4.14 5.78 15.14
C GLY A 233 -3.56 5.95 16.53
N HIS A 234 -2.84 4.93 17.00
CA HIS A 234 -2.17 4.95 18.29
C HIS A 234 -0.69 4.64 18.13
N VAL A 235 0.14 5.36 18.86
CA VAL A 235 1.56 5.04 19.04
C VAL A 235 1.77 4.60 20.48
N VAL A 236 2.68 3.67 20.68
CA VAL A 236 3.00 3.21 22.03
C VAL A 236 4.02 4.14 22.64
N GLY A 237 3.66 4.77 23.76
CA GLY A 237 4.55 5.63 24.52
C GLY A 237 5.67 4.84 25.23
N PRO A 238 6.65 5.54 25.81
CA PRO A 238 7.76 4.91 26.55
C PRO A 238 7.30 4.02 27.72
N ASP A 239 6.16 4.35 28.31
CA ASP A 239 5.50 3.59 29.39
C ASP A 239 4.69 2.39 28.88
N GLY A 240 4.64 2.22 27.56
CA GLY A 240 3.89 1.17 26.90
C GLY A 240 2.38 1.46 26.75
N SER A 241 1.92 2.66 27.13
CA SER A 241 0.53 3.07 26.92
C SER A 241 0.28 3.49 25.47
N PRO A 242 -0.92 3.25 24.90
CA PRO A 242 -1.27 3.76 23.58
C PRO A 242 -1.60 5.26 23.64
N GLY A 243 -0.81 6.09 22.96
CA GLY A 243 -1.07 7.50 22.76
C GLY A 243 -1.77 7.76 21.41
N MET A 244 -2.81 8.59 21.40
CA MET A 244 -3.54 8.90 20.16
C MET A 244 -2.74 9.77 19.20
N GLN A 245 -2.90 9.48 17.91
CA GLN A 245 -2.41 10.30 16.79
C GLN A 245 -3.61 10.80 15.97
N ARG A 246 -3.88 12.09 16.01
CA ARG A 246 -5.03 12.70 15.30
C ARG A 246 -4.61 13.35 13.98
N THR A 247 -3.86 12.64 13.16
CA THR A 247 -3.41 13.18 11.87
C THR A 247 -4.08 12.41 10.73
N PHE A 248 -4.71 13.15 9.81
CA PHE A 248 -5.26 12.62 8.56
C PHE A 248 -4.39 13.10 7.39
N THR A 249 -4.28 12.29 6.36
CA THR A 249 -3.53 12.62 5.16
C THR A 249 -4.24 13.71 4.38
N LEU A 250 -3.52 14.78 4.04
CA LEU A 250 -4.02 15.95 3.34
C LEU A 250 -3.06 16.35 2.21
N GLY A 251 -3.55 17.22 1.33
CA GLY A 251 -2.73 17.91 0.36
C GLY A 251 -2.06 16.99 -0.64
N SER A 252 -0.80 17.23 -0.93
CA SER A 252 -0.02 16.49 -1.93
C SER A 252 0.16 15.00 -1.60
N THR A 253 -0.17 14.58 -0.38
CA THR A 253 -0.10 13.17 0.02
C THR A 253 -1.28 12.33 -0.46
N LEU A 254 -2.39 12.95 -0.90
CA LEU A 254 -3.62 12.25 -1.28
C LEU A 254 -3.40 11.09 -2.26
N PRO A 255 -2.72 11.24 -3.40
CA PRO A 255 -2.53 10.14 -4.35
C PRO A 255 -1.64 9.02 -3.81
N ALA A 256 -0.76 9.33 -2.86
CA ALA A 256 0.18 8.37 -2.29
C ALA A 256 -0.33 7.68 -1.02
N GLY A 257 -1.30 8.29 -0.31
CA GLY A 257 -1.67 7.81 1.02
C GLY A 257 -2.97 8.35 1.60
N GLY A 258 -3.80 9.06 0.83
CA GLY A 258 -4.96 9.78 1.34
C GLY A 258 -6.31 9.07 1.25
N VAL A 259 -6.36 7.85 0.74
CA VAL A 259 -7.60 7.06 0.71
C VAL A 259 -7.90 6.49 2.08
N ALA A 260 -9.16 6.56 2.48
CA ALA A 260 -9.69 5.87 3.66
C ALA A 260 -10.86 4.98 3.23
N MET A 261 -10.97 3.77 3.77
CA MET A 261 -12.06 2.82 3.46
C MET A 261 -12.47 2.01 4.68
N SER A 262 -13.70 1.49 4.64
CA SER A 262 -14.12 0.41 5.52
C SER A 262 -13.53 -0.94 5.05
N MET A 263 -13.53 -1.95 5.93
CA MET A 263 -13.10 -3.32 5.56
C MET A 263 -14.00 -3.92 4.48
N ASP A 264 -15.32 -3.72 4.55
CA ASP A 264 -16.25 -4.19 3.53
C ASP A 264 -15.85 -3.65 2.14
N ASN A 265 -15.63 -2.33 2.04
CA ASN A 265 -15.28 -1.73 0.74
C ASN A 265 -13.86 -2.07 0.28
N LEU A 266 -12.91 -2.28 1.19
CA LEU A 266 -11.58 -2.74 0.82
C LEU A 266 -11.61 -4.16 0.23
N LEU A 267 -12.47 -5.06 0.73
CA LEU A 267 -12.65 -6.37 0.15
C LEU A 267 -13.46 -6.33 -1.15
N ASP A 268 -14.39 -5.39 -1.34
CA ASP A 268 -15.02 -5.15 -2.64
C ASP A 268 -14.01 -4.67 -3.69
N TYR A 269 -13.11 -3.78 -3.29
CA TYR A 269 -11.97 -3.38 -4.12
C TYR A 269 -11.03 -4.56 -4.44
N ALA A 270 -10.74 -5.42 -3.47
CA ALA A 270 -9.97 -6.65 -3.70
C ALA A 270 -10.69 -7.61 -4.67
N ARG A 271 -12.02 -7.78 -4.53
CA ARG A 271 -12.85 -8.60 -5.44
C ARG A 271 -12.77 -8.09 -6.87
N PHE A 272 -12.82 -6.77 -7.08
CA PHE A 272 -12.62 -6.18 -8.40
C PHE A 272 -11.27 -6.57 -9.00
N HIS A 273 -10.19 -6.47 -8.23
CA HIS A 273 -8.86 -6.84 -8.70
C HIS A 273 -8.69 -8.34 -8.97
N LEU A 274 -9.40 -9.21 -8.26
CA LEU A 274 -9.38 -10.68 -8.50
C LEU A 274 -10.32 -11.10 -9.62
N GLY A 275 -11.31 -10.27 -9.96
CA GLY A 275 -12.39 -10.56 -10.87
C GLY A 275 -12.06 -10.35 -12.36
N ASP A 276 -13.11 -10.04 -13.09
CA ASP A 276 -13.07 -9.79 -14.53
C ASP A 276 -13.06 -8.30 -14.92
N GLY A 277 -12.94 -7.43 -13.92
CA GLY A 277 -12.83 -5.98 -14.12
C GLY A 277 -14.14 -5.25 -14.31
N ARG A 278 -15.28 -5.84 -13.88
CA ARG A 278 -16.59 -5.19 -13.92
C ARG A 278 -16.88 -4.37 -12.68
N GLY A 279 -17.63 -3.30 -12.86
CA GLY A 279 -18.18 -2.50 -11.79
C GLY A 279 -19.34 -3.16 -11.05
N ALA A 280 -19.86 -2.46 -10.05
CA ALA A 280 -21.00 -2.93 -9.25
C ALA A 280 -22.29 -3.10 -10.06
N ASP A 281 -22.45 -2.35 -11.14
CA ASP A 281 -23.55 -2.43 -12.10
C ASP A 281 -23.31 -3.46 -13.23
N GLY A 282 -22.19 -4.16 -13.21
CA GLY A 282 -21.77 -5.11 -14.22
C GLY A 282 -21.12 -4.48 -15.46
N ALA A 283 -20.99 -3.15 -15.54
CA ALA A 283 -20.32 -2.48 -16.64
C ALA A 283 -18.80 -2.76 -16.61
N PRO A 284 -18.14 -2.92 -17.78
CA PRO A 284 -16.68 -3.10 -17.82
C PRO A 284 -15.98 -1.82 -17.37
N LEU A 285 -15.05 -1.93 -16.44
CA LEU A 285 -14.22 -0.83 -15.95
C LEU A 285 -12.77 -0.96 -16.36
N LEU A 286 -12.22 -2.15 -16.23
CA LEU A 286 -10.91 -2.56 -16.73
C LEU A 286 -11.02 -3.95 -17.35
N THR A 287 -10.19 -4.23 -18.33
CA THR A 287 -10.10 -5.61 -18.84
C THR A 287 -9.39 -6.51 -17.83
N ARG A 288 -9.66 -7.81 -17.91
CA ARG A 288 -8.89 -8.81 -17.14
C ARG A 288 -7.39 -8.75 -17.47
N ALA A 289 -7.05 -8.43 -18.74
CA ALA A 289 -5.68 -8.26 -19.18
C ALA A 289 -4.98 -7.15 -18.43
N THR A 290 -5.59 -5.97 -18.31
CA THR A 290 -5.05 -4.82 -17.56
C THR A 290 -4.92 -5.14 -16.07
N LEU A 291 -5.91 -5.76 -15.45
CA LEU A 291 -5.79 -6.20 -14.05
C LEU A 291 -4.65 -7.20 -13.85
N THR A 292 -4.41 -8.07 -14.82
CA THR A 292 -3.29 -9.02 -14.78
C THR A 292 -1.96 -8.29 -14.96
N GLU A 293 -1.88 -7.37 -15.92
CA GLU A 293 -0.70 -6.54 -16.15
C GLU A 293 -0.27 -5.78 -14.89
N MET A 294 -1.22 -5.19 -14.17
CA MET A 294 -0.94 -4.49 -12.91
C MET A 294 -0.24 -5.38 -11.89
N ARG A 295 -0.49 -6.69 -11.91
CA ARG A 295 0.06 -7.70 -10.99
C ARG A 295 1.06 -8.65 -11.68
N THR A 296 1.59 -8.23 -12.81
CA THR A 296 2.69 -8.92 -13.50
C THR A 296 3.99 -8.18 -13.21
N PRO A 297 5.11 -8.89 -13.04
CA PRO A 297 6.40 -8.24 -12.80
C PRO A 297 6.75 -7.24 -13.89
N GLN A 298 6.83 -5.98 -13.52
CA GLN A 298 7.40 -4.88 -14.32
C GLN A 298 8.91 -4.78 -14.05
N LEU A 299 9.30 -5.13 -12.85
CA LEU A 299 10.68 -5.16 -12.38
C LEU A 299 10.89 -6.44 -11.58
N HIS A 300 12.02 -7.10 -11.77
CA HIS A 300 12.36 -8.35 -11.10
C HIS A 300 13.34 -8.13 -9.95
N LYS A 301 13.10 -8.78 -8.82
CA LYS A 301 13.99 -8.89 -7.66
C LYS A 301 14.58 -7.56 -7.20
N GLN A 302 13.72 -6.55 -7.05
CA GLN A 302 14.20 -5.21 -6.71
C GLN A 302 14.48 -5.05 -5.22
N VAL A 303 13.47 -5.16 -4.37
CA VAL A 303 13.60 -4.99 -2.92
C VAL A 303 13.20 -6.29 -2.23
N TYR A 304 13.98 -6.74 -1.26
CA TYR A 304 13.71 -7.98 -0.51
C TYR A 304 13.47 -9.22 -1.40
N ASP A 305 14.11 -9.29 -2.58
CA ASP A 305 13.85 -10.30 -3.60
C ASP A 305 12.43 -10.31 -4.19
N GLU A 306 11.67 -9.24 -3.98
CA GLU A 306 10.35 -9.09 -4.55
C GLU A 306 10.39 -8.54 -5.98
N ASP A 307 9.45 -9.00 -6.77
CA ASP A 307 9.12 -8.37 -8.04
C ASP A 307 8.16 -7.19 -7.78
N ILE A 308 8.17 -6.21 -8.68
CA ILE A 308 7.31 -5.03 -8.59
C ILE A 308 6.38 -5.01 -9.80
N GLY A 309 5.09 -4.94 -9.54
CA GLY A 309 4.04 -4.64 -10.53
C GLY A 309 3.74 -3.14 -10.60
N LEU A 310 2.59 -2.77 -11.16
CA LEU A 310 2.12 -1.39 -11.14
C LEU A 310 1.47 -1.09 -9.77
N ALA A 311 2.24 -0.50 -8.87
CA ALA A 311 1.92 -0.26 -7.46
C ALA A 311 1.68 -1.53 -6.60
N TRP A 312 2.05 -2.71 -7.06
CA TRP A 312 1.94 -3.93 -6.30
C TRP A 312 3.31 -4.54 -6.02
N HIS A 313 3.54 -4.97 -4.80
CA HIS A 313 4.65 -5.84 -4.42
C HIS A 313 4.26 -7.29 -4.72
N LEU A 314 5.09 -7.98 -5.47
CA LEU A 314 4.81 -9.33 -5.95
C LEU A 314 5.79 -10.32 -5.30
N ARG A 315 5.27 -11.36 -4.68
CA ARG A 315 6.09 -12.35 -3.96
C ARG A 315 5.62 -13.77 -4.26
N THR A 316 6.55 -14.70 -4.24
CA THR A 316 6.24 -16.13 -4.22
C THR A 316 6.52 -16.67 -2.81
N VAL A 317 5.50 -17.21 -2.16
CA VAL A 317 5.58 -17.83 -0.84
C VAL A 317 5.26 -19.31 -0.99
N GLY A 318 6.29 -20.16 -0.89
CA GLY A 318 6.15 -21.57 -1.28
C GLY A 318 5.75 -21.69 -2.75
N ALA A 319 4.58 -22.28 -3.01
CA ALA A 319 4.01 -22.40 -4.36
C ALA A 319 2.97 -21.30 -4.69
N VAL A 320 2.80 -20.30 -3.83
CA VAL A 320 1.74 -19.30 -3.93
C VAL A 320 2.32 -17.96 -4.37
N ARG A 321 1.77 -17.38 -5.45
CA ARG A 321 2.10 -16.00 -5.87
C ARG A 321 1.13 -15.03 -5.25
N THR A 322 1.66 -13.98 -4.63
CA THR A 322 0.89 -12.94 -3.97
C THR A 322 1.17 -11.57 -4.61
N ALA A 323 0.16 -10.69 -4.58
CA ALA A 323 0.29 -9.28 -4.91
C ALA A 323 -0.24 -8.48 -3.72
N ALA A 324 0.60 -7.66 -3.12
CA ALA A 324 0.24 -6.96 -1.88
C ALA A 324 0.69 -5.51 -1.88
N HIS A 325 0.06 -4.70 -1.05
CA HIS A 325 0.56 -3.41 -0.63
C HIS A 325 0.23 -3.18 0.85
N GLY A 326 1.23 -2.71 1.59
CA GLY A 326 1.04 -2.28 2.97
C GLY A 326 0.72 -0.79 3.09
N GLY A 327 0.31 -0.37 4.27
CA GLY A 327 0.09 1.03 4.62
C GLY A 327 0.65 1.37 6.00
N THR A 328 1.37 2.48 6.12
CA THR A 328 1.85 3.02 7.40
C THR A 328 1.59 4.51 7.46
N PHE A 329 0.81 4.95 8.42
CA PHE A 329 0.60 6.37 8.65
C PHE A 329 0.01 6.62 10.04
N SER A 330 0.58 7.57 10.79
CA SER A 330 0.01 8.13 12.03
C SER A 330 -0.58 7.07 12.97
N GLY A 331 0.20 6.04 13.33
CA GLY A 331 -0.25 4.99 14.23
C GLY A 331 -1.19 3.97 13.60
N HIS A 332 -1.25 3.87 12.28
CA HIS A 332 -1.92 2.79 11.56
C HIS A 332 -0.89 1.95 10.81
N ILE A 333 -1.04 0.65 10.87
CA ILE A 333 -0.32 -0.33 10.06
C ILE A 333 -1.35 -1.25 9.40
N LEU A 334 -1.26 -1.43 8.10
CA LEU A 334 -2.30 -2.06 7.30
C LEU A 334 -1.68 -2.95 6.22
N LEU A 335 -2.40 -3.97 5.81
CA LEU A 335 -2.05 -4.85 4.71
C LEU A 335 -3.29 -5.16 3.87
N LEU A 336 -3.14 -5.10 2.55
CA LEU A 336 -4.00 -5.77 1.57
C LEU A 336 -3.14 -6.73 0.77
N GLU A 337 -3.50 -8.01 0.75
CA GLU A 337 -2.81 -9.04 0.01
C GLU A 337 -3.79 -9.88 -0.81
N LEU A 338 -3.47 -10.07 -2.05
CA LEU A 338 -4.20 -10.86 -3.03
C LEU A 338 -3.43 -12.13 -3.35
N VAL A 339 -4.14 -13.25 -3.52
CA VAL A 339 -3.64 -14.49 -4.12
C VAL A 339 -4.47 -14.77 -5.37
N PRO A 340 -4.12 -14.17 -6.53
CA PRO A 340 -4.96 -14.18 -7.71
C PRO A 340 -5.31 -15.58 -8.22
N GLU A 341 -4.36 -16.50 -8.18
CA GLU A 341 -4.54 -17.88 -8.65
C GLU A 341 -5.50 -18.70 -7.78
N LYS A 342 -5.79 -18.21 -6.57
CA LYS A 342 -6.69 -18.86 -5.59
C LYS A 342 -7.99 -18.10 -5.38
N ASN A 343 -8.24 -17.04 -6.15
CA ASN A 343 -9.36 -16.13 -5.94
C ASN A 343 -9.53 -15.76 -4.46
N PHE A 344 -8.42 -15.41 -3.83
CA PHE A 344 -8.32 -15.15 -2.40
C PHE A 344 -7.71 -13.77 -2.14
N ALA A 345 -8.22 -13.09 -1.12
CA ALA A 345 -7.58 -11.91 -0.55
C ALA A 345 -7.69 -11.93 0.98
N ILE A 346 -6.70 -11.33 1.63
CA ILE A 346 -6.75 -10.99 3.04
C ILE A 346 -6.45 -9.51 3.23
N ALA A 347 -7.20 -8.86 4.09
CA ALA A 347 -6.93 -7.50 4.55
C ALA A 347 -6.86 -7.46 6.07
N ILE A 348 -5.86 -6.76 6.59
CA ILE A 348 -5.63 -6.60 8.02
C ILE A 348 -5.40 -5.11 8.28
N LEU A 349 -6.32 -4.47 8.99
CA LEU A 349 -6.26 -3.03 9.28
C LEU A 349 -6.10 -2.87 10.79
N THR A 350 -4.99 -2.25 11.23
CA THR A 350 -4.75 -1.97 12.65
C THR A 350 -4.66 -0.47 12.91
N ASN A 351 -5.08 -0.04 14.06
CA ASN A 351 -4.94 1.34 14.52
C ASN A 351 -3.80 1.50 15.54
N SER A 352 -2.69 0.82 15.30
CA SER A 352 -1.50 0.86 16.17
C SER A 352 -0.20 0.86 15.38
N GLY A 353 0.77 1.67 15.81
CA GLY A 353 2.14 1.62 15.30
C GLY A 353 2.84 0.27 15.54
N ASN A 354 2.39 -0.52 16.51
CA ASN A 354 2.87 -1.89 16.75
C ASN A 354 2.17 -2.96 15.88
N GLY A 355 1.21 -2.55 15.05
CA GLY A 355 0.42 -3.45 14.21
C GLY A 355 1.25 -4.31 13.25
N TRP A 356 2.46 -3.88 12.88
CA TRP A 356 3.30 -4.60 11.95
C TRP A 356 3.62 -6.05 12.40
N ARG A 357 3.87 -6.28 13.71
CA ARG A 357 4.14 -7.62 14.25
C ARG A 357 2.90 -8.51 14.19
N LEU A 358 1.74 -7.94 14.52
CA LEU A 358 0.46 -8.65 14.43
C LEU A 358 0.19 -9.06 12.98
N ILE A 359 0.38 -8.13 12.02
CA ILE A 359 0.19 -8.39 10.59
C ILE A 359 1.10 -9.53 10.13
N GLN A 360 2.38 -9.53 10.50
CA GLN A 360 3.31 -10.60 10.14
C GLN A 360 2.83 -11.97 10.61
N ASP A 361 2.38 -12.07 11.88
CA ASP A 361 1.90 -13.33 12.43
C ASP A 361 0.62 -13.81 11.75
N VAL A 362 -0.32 -12.91 11.50
CA VAL A 362 -1.62 -13.23 10.88
C VAL A 362 -1.48 -13.54 9.39
N GLU A 363 -0.67 -12.79 8.64
CA GLU A 363 -0.35 -13.07 7.22
C GLU A 363 0.25 -14.46 7.06
N ARG A 364 1.27 -14.79 7.88
CA ARG A 364 1.91 -16.11 7.84
C ARG A 364 0.90 -17.23 8.08
N GLU A 365 0.10 -17.09 9.11
CA GLU A 365 -0.90 -18.09 9.48
C GLU A 365 -1.99 -18.20 8.39
N ALA A 366 -2.43 -17.08 7.79
CA ALA A 366 -3.41 -17.11 6.72
C ALA A 366 -2.91 -17.88 5.49
N LEU A 367 -1.72 -17.54 5.00
CA LEU A 367 -1.14 -18.23 3.85
C LEU A 367 -0.88 -19.72 4.13
N ARG A 368 -0.50 -20.05 5.38
CA ARG A 368 -0.35 -21.45 5.82
C ARG A 368 -1.69 -22.17 5.85
N SER A 369 -2.69 -21.59 6.51
CA SER A 369 -3.97 -22.26 6.78
C SER A 369 -4.84 -22.40 5.52
N TYR A 370 -4.84 -21.38 4.63
CA TYR A 370 -5.65 -21.41 3.42
C TYR A 370 -4.94 -22.07 2.24
N HIS A 371 -3.62 -22.03 2.17
CA HIS A 371 -2.88 -22.44 0.97
C HIS A 371 -1.74 -23.42 1.24
N GLY A 372 -1.48 -23.78 2.49
CA GLY A 372 -0.34 -24.64 2.86
C GLY A 372 1.02 -23.98 2.60
N ALA A 373 1.04 -22.66 2.36
CA ALA A 373 2.26 -21.93 2.04
C ALA A 373 3.09 -21.66 3.30
N SER A 374 4.42 -21.65 3.13
CA SER A 374 5.36 -21.29 4.19
C SER A 374 6.41 -20.33 3.65
N PHE A 375 6.76 -19.32 4.43
CA PHE A 375 7.83 -18.40 4.10
C PHE A 375 9.19 -19.08 4.23
N ALA A 376 10.07 -18.82 3.28
CA ALA A 376 11.47 -19.21 3.40
C ALA A 376 12.15 -18.45 4.56
N MET A 377 13.21 -19.01 5.15
CA MET A 377 13.88 -18.42 6.31
C MET A 377 14.42 -17.01 6.07
N ASN A 378 14.83 -16.71 4.83
CA ASN A 378 15.34 -15.39 4.42
C ASN A 378 14.30 -14.53 3.69
N GLN A 379 13.05 -14.94 3.66
CA GLN A 379 11.98 -14.19 2.99
C GLN A 379 11.36 -13.21 3.98
N ALA A 380 11.35 -11.92 3.62
CA ALA A 380 10.67 -10.89 4.40
C ALA A 380 9.16 -11.16 4.48
N ILE A 381 8.54 -10.83 5.60
CA ILE A 381 7.12 -11.05 5.88
C ILE A 381 6.50 -9.77 6.46
N GLY A 382 5.20 -9.59 6.24
CA GLY A 382 4.41 -8.53 6.84
C GLY A 382 4.33 -7.28 5.99
N HIS A 383 4.37 -6.15 6.63
CA HIS A 383 4.13 -4.86 6.04
C HIS A 383 5.05 -4.56 4.84
N ARG A 384 4.48 -4.52 3.64
CA ARG A 384 5.20 -4.32 2.39
C ARG A 384 5.44 -2.85 2.10
N GLY A 385 6.71 -2.50 1.92
CA GLY A 385 7.11 -1.20 1.42
C GLY A 385 8.23 -0.51 2.19
N LEU A 386 8.28 -0.45 3.50
CA LEU A 386 9.26 0.39 4.19
C LEU A 386 9.95 -0.21 5.42
N ASN A 387 9.34 -1.10 6.16
CA ASN A 387 9.86 -1.58 7.45
C ASN A 387 9.87 -3.10 7.53
N GLU A 388 10.19 -3.76 6.44
CA GLU A 388 10.28 -5.21 6.43
C GLU A 388 11.59 -5.67 7.04
N THR A 389 11.49 -6.65 7.92
CA THR A 389 12.64 -7.32 8.53
C THR A 389 12.74 -8.75 8.01
N LEU A 390 13.97 -9.20 7.82
CA LEU A 390 14.24 -10.57 7.44
C LEU A 390 13.98 -11.48 8.64
N PRO A 391 13.25 -12.61 8.49
CA PRO A 391 12.81 -13.41 9.64
C PRO A 391 13.96 -14.08 10.39
N ALA A 392 14.87 -14.72 9.69
CA ALA A 392 16.09 -15.33 10.25
C ALA A 392 17.13 -15.44 9.14
N VAL A 393 18.19 -14.66 9.25
CA VAL A 393 19.23 -14.60 8.24
C VAL A 393 20.51 -15.17 8.80
N THR A 394 21.13 -16.10 8.05
CA THR A 394 22.46 -16.60 8.38
C THR A 394 23.50 -15.76 7.63
N PRO A 395 24.44 -15.14 8.34
CA PRO A 395 25.54 -14.42 7.71
C PRO A 395 26.36 -15.35 6.81
N LEU A 396 26.96 -14.79 5.76
CA LEU A 396 27.96 -15.51 4.99
C LEU A 396 29.13 -15.93 5.91
N ALA A 397 29.58 -17.16 5.77
CA ALA A 397 30.72 -17.69 6.55
C ALA A 397 32.01 -16.88 6.31
N LYS A 398 32.19 -16.36 5.09
CA LYS A 398 33.22 -15.39 4.74
C LYS A 398 32.60 -14.14 4.24
N GLN A 399 32.77 -13.04 4.98
CA GLN A 399 32.29 -11.72 4.59
C GLN A 399 33.09 -11.18 3.40
N PRO A 400 32.47 -10.40 2.50
CA PRO A 400 33.18 -9.79 1.36
C PRO A 400 34.16 -8.73 1.83
N ASP A 401 35.11 -8.36 0.94
CA ASP A 401 35.95 -7.18 1.15
C ASP A 401 35.07 -5.94 1.39
N PRO A 402 35.23 -5.21 2.51
CA PRO A 402 34.45 -4.02 2.81
C PRO A 402 34.73 -2.83 1.89
N ALA A 403 35.91 -2.75 1.29
CA ALA A 403 36.38 -1.57 0.56
C ALA A 403 35.40 -1.03 -0.52
N PRO A 404 34.74 -1.86 -1.35
CA PRO A 404 33.79 -1.36 -2.33
C PRO A 404 32.56 -0.64 -1.76
N TYR A 405 32.22 -0.90 -0.51
CA TYR A 405 31.00 -0.42 0.14
C TYR A 405 31.21 0.83 0.99
N LEU A 406 32.45 1.14 1.36
CA LEU A 406 32.78 2.25 2.26
C LEU A 406 32.47 3.61 1.62
N GLY A 407 32.00 4.55 2.43
CA GLY A 407 31.79 5.94 2.02
C GLY A 407 30.50 6.55 2.56
N ALA A 408 30.24 7.78 2.12
CA ALA A 408 28.99 8.49 2.37
C ALA A 408 28.04 8.37 1.17
N TYR A 409 26.77 8.19 1.49
CA TYR A 409 25.68 8.10 0.51
C TYR A 409 24.61 9.11 0.90
N GLU A 410 24.19 9.97 -0.01
CA GLU A 410 23.26 11.06 0.24
C GLU A 410 21.90 10.85 -0.41
N ARG A 411 20.87 11.29 0.31
CA ARG A 411 19.52 11.54 -0.17
C ARG A 411 18.94 12.79 0.51
N PRO A 412 17.84 13.39 0.04
CA PRO A 412 17.34 14.67 0.55
C PRO A 412 17.21 14.75 2.07
N MET A 413 16.78 13.68 2.73
CA MET A 413 16.47 13.65 4.18
C MET A 413 17.64 13.29 5.07
N ASN A 414 18.64 12.60 4.57
CA ASN A 414 19.74 12.09 5.39
C ASN A 414 20.97 11.70 4.57
N THR A 415 22.06 11.50 5.27
CA THR A 415 23.27 10.85 4.77
C THR A 415 23.39 9.48 5.43
N VAL A 416 23.76 8.47 4.65
CA VAL A 416 24.09 7.13 5.12
C VAL A 416 25.60 6.96 5.07
N GLU A 417 26.23 6.78 6.23
CA GLU A 417 27.67 6.51 6.32
C GLU A 417 27.90 5.00 6.45
N VAL A 418 28.76 4.45 5.61
CA VAL A 418 29.23 3.07 5.66
C VAL A 418 30.69 3.06 6.00
N ARG A 419 31.06 2.47 7.14
CA ARG A 419 32.41 2.44 7.66
C ARG A 419 32.84 1.01 8.00
N ALA A 420 34.13 0.75 7.91
CA ALA A 420 34.71 -0.48 8.43
C ALA A 420 34.70 -0.48 9.97
N ALA A 421 34.37 -1.61 10.57
CA ALA A 421 34.42 -1.83 12.02
C ALA A 421 34.97 -3.24 12.31
N GLY A 422 36.25 -3.33 12.65
CA GLY A 422 36.93 -4.60 12.76
C GLY A 422 36.90 -5.37 11.43
N ALA A 423 36.43 -6.61 11.47
CA ALA A 423 36.26 -7.44 10.26
C ALA A 423 34.92 -7.24 9.55
N GLY A 424 34.06 -6.34 10.02
CA GLY A 424 32.70 -6.11 9.48
C GLY A 424 32.47 -4.68 9.03
N LEU A 425 31.21 -4.37 8.79
CA LEU A 425 30.72 -3.04 8.42
C LEU A 425 29.77 -2.50 9.51
N VAL A 426 29.79 -1.16 9.62
CA VAL A 426 28.79 -0.40 10.37
C VAL A 426 28.14 0.60 9.43
N VAL A 427 26.83 0.65 9.48
CA VAL A 427 26.01 1.63 8.76
C VAL A 427 25.38 2.60 9.76
N GLN A 428 25.47 3.89 9.48
CA GLN A 428 24.87 4.93 10.30
C GLN A 428 24.06 5.90 9.46
N VAL A 429 22.80 6.11 9.84
CA VAL A 429 21.93 7.10 9.20
C VAL A 429 22.05 8.42 9.98
N ARG A 430 22.31 9.51 9.26
CA ARG A 430 22.37 10.87 9.79
C ARG A 430 21.24 11.70 9.18
N PRO A 431 20.10 11.81 9.85
CA PRO A 431 19.03 12.70 9.42
C PRO A 431 19.48 14.17 9.45
N ARG A 432 18.98 14.99 8.50
CA ARG A 432 19.29 16.43 8.48
C ARG A 432 18.58 17.23 9.58
N SER A 433 17.49 16.69 10.15
CA SER A 433 16.60 17.38 11.08
C SER A 433 16.76 17.00 12.55
N ARG A 434 17.58 15.99 12.86
CA ARG A 434 17.83 15.50 14.23
C ARG A 434 19.20 14.83 14.32
N ASP A 435 19.60 14.43 15.52
CA ASP A 435 20.83 13.69 15.76
C ASP A 435 20.91 12.40 14.95
N ALA A 436 22.15 11.95 14.71
CA ALA A 436 22.42 10.72 14.01
C ALA A 436 21.81 9.50 14.74
N ASP A 437 21.29 8.58 13.98
CA ASP A 437 20.85 7.30 14.54
C ASP A 437 22.02 6.52 15.11
N PRO A 438 21.81 5.63 16.08
CA PRO A 438 22.86 4.73 16.57
C PRO A 438 23.50 3.95 15.41
N PRO A 439 24.83 3.74 15.45
CA PRO A 439 25.50 2.90 14.46
C PRO A 439 24.94 1.48 14.46
N MET A 440 24.64 0.95 13.27
CA MET A 440 24.08 -0.38 13.06
C MET A 440 25.18 -1.33 12.54
N PRO A 441 25.64 -2.31 13.32
CA PRO A 441 26.52 -3.34 12.82
C PRO A 441 25.77 -4.21 11.80
N VAL A 442 26.41 -4.53 10.67
CA VAL A 442 25.80 -5.27 9.57
C VAL A 442 26.68 -6.43 9.13
N ALA A 443 26.03 -7.50 8.65
CA ALA A 443 26.68 -8.65 8.06
C ALA A 443 26.02 -8.98 6.72
N PHE A 444 26.81 -9.41 5.75
CA PHE A 444 26.32 -9.87 4.46
C PHE A 444 25.73 -11.29 4.57
N TYR A 445 24.59 -11.50 3.88
CA TYR A 445 23.95 -12.80 3.70
C TYR A 445 23.88 -13.24 2.24
N GLY A 446 24.29 -12.38 1.32
CA GLY A 446 24.36 -12.63 -0.12
C GLY A 446 25.20 -11.56 -0.82
N PRO A 447 25.39 -11.66 -2.12
CA PRO A 447 26.07 -10.64 -2.90
C PRO A 447 25.36 -9.30 -2.75
N ASP A 448 26.11 -8.26 -2.33
CA ASP A 448 25.62 -6.89 -2.14
C ASP A 448 24.41 -6.75 -1.17
N ARG A 449 24.11 -7.80 -0.38
CA ARG A 449 22.99 -7.86 0.55
C ARG A 449 23.46 -8.09 1.96
N ALA A 450 23.12 -7.15 2.84
CA ALA A 450 23.46 -7.19 4.25
C ALA A 450 22.20 -7.02 5.11
N PHE A 451 22.32 -7.33 6.38
CA PHE A 451 21.28 -7.11 7.38
C PHE A 451 21.89 -6.56 8.66
N VAL A 452 21.10 -5.84 9.42
CA VAL A 452 21.47 -5.31 10.74
C VAL A 452 21.52 -6.46 11.74
N THR A 453 22.67 -6.68 12.37
CA THR A 453 22.89 -7.85 13.26
C THR A 453 22.42 -7.63 14.69
N SER A 454 22.30 -6.38 15.14
CA SER A 454 21.86 -6.06 16.50
C SER A 454 21.31 -4.64 16.62
N GLY A 455 20.58 -4.38 17.70
CA GLY A 455 19.98 -3.06 17.99
C GLY A 455 18.51 -2.97 17.62
N PRO A 456 17.93 -1.75 17.68
CA PRO A 456 16.49 -1.55 17.41
C PRO A 456 16.05 -1.98 16.03
N GLU A 457 16.92 -1.85 15.04
CA GLU A 457 16.69 -2.20 13.63
C GLU A 457 17.21 -3.61 13.29
N GLN A 458 17.39 -4.49 14.28
CA GLN A 458 17.86 -5.86 14.03
C GLN A 458 17.03 -6.56 12.96
N ASN A 459 17.71 -7.23 12.04
CA ASN A 459 17.16 -7.90 10.85
C ASN A 459 16.64 -6.95 9.76
N ALA A 460 16.80 -5.63 9.87
CA ALA A 460 16.54 -4.73 8.75
C ALA A 460 17.50 -5.04 7.59
N SER A 461 16.97 -5.07 6.37
CA SER A 461 17.75 -5.33 5.15
C SER A 461 18.45 -4.06 4.67
N ILE A 462 19.69 -4.24 4.23
CA ILE A 462 20.50 -3.22 3.57
C ILE A 462 21.00 -3.82 2.24
N GLU A 463 20.76 -3.11 1.16
CA GLU A 463 21.17 -3.55 -0.17
C GLU A 463 22.10 -2.52 -0.79
N PHE A 464 23.22 -2.99 -1.33
CA PHE A 464 24.14 -2.18 -2.12
C PHE A 464 23.85 -2.42 -3.59
N ILE A 465 23.71 -1.35 -4.36
CA ILE A 465 23.34 -1.43 -5.77
C ILE A 465 24.48 -0.92 -6.61
N ARG A 466 24.84 -1.71 -7.63
CA ARG A 466 25.93 -1.37 -8.55
C ARG A 466 25.39 -0.64 -9.76
N ASP A 467 26.21 0.26 -10.29
CA ASP A 467 25.99 0.89 -11.59
C ASP A 467 26.37 -0.05 -12.76
N ALA A 468 26.18 0.43 -13.97
CA ALA A 468 26.53 -0.33 -15.19
C ALA A 468 28.02 -0.67 -15.31
N ALA A 469 28.91 0.04 -14.61
CA ALA A 469 30.35 -0.24 -14.57
C ALA A 469 30.71 -1.26 -13.47
N GLY A 470 29.74 -1.73 -12.68
CA GLY A 470 29.94 -2.68 -11.59
C GLY A 470 30.39 -2.05 -10.28
N ALA A 471 30.49 -0.72 -10.18
CA ALA A 471 30.83 -0.03 -8.95
C ALA A 471 29.59 0.12 -8.04
N VAL A 472 29.77 -0.03 -6.72
CA VAL A 472 28.71 0.27 -5.75
C VAL A 472 28.41 1.76 -5.80
N HIS A 473 27.23 2.13 -6.27
CA HIS A 473 26.82 3.51 -6.48
C HIS A 473 25.69 3.96 -5.55
N TRP A 474 24.84 3.02 -5.12
CA TRP A 474 23.75 3.30 -4.20
C TRP A 474 23.73 2.33 -3.04
N VAL A 475 23.20 2.80 -1.91
CA VAL A 475 22.74 1.96 -0.81
C VAL A 475 21.24 2.12 -0.65
N ARG A 476 20.52 1.02 -0.50
CA ARG A 476 19.07 1.01 -0.20
C ARG A 476 18.84 0.61 1.25
N ILE A 477 18.15 1.48 1.99
CA ILE A 477 17.71 1.23 3.36
C ILE A 477 16.24 1.61 3.44
N THR A 478 15.43 0.77 4.08
CA THR A 478 13.97 1.01 4.22
C THR A 478 13.28 1.29 2.87
N GLY A 479 13.68 0.54 1.82
CA GLY A 479 13.10 0.66 0.49
C GLY A 479 13.51 1.91 -0.30
N ARG A 480 14.45 2.74 0.19
CA ARG A 480 14.88 3.98 -0.47
C ARG A 480 16.38 4.01 -0.69
N ILE A 481 16.78 4.49 -1.87
CA ILE A 481 18.20 4.62 -2.22
C ILE A 481 18.79 5.93 -1.68
N ALA A 482 20.08 5.85 -1.35
CA ALA A 482 20.96 7.00 -1.22
C ALA A 482 22.11 6.85 -2.22
N ARG A 483 22.52 7.95 -2.88
CA ARG A 483 23.55 7.96 -3.92
C ARG A 483 24.93 8.22 -3.29
N ARG A 484 25.95 7.47 -3.72
CA ARG A 484 27.33 7.65 -3.27
C ARG A 484 27.84 9.05 -3.59
N VAL A 485 28.47 9.70 -2.61
CA VAL A 485 29.12 11.01 -2.78
C VAL A 485 30.53 10.79 -3.32
N ALA A 486 30.85 11.43 -4.43
CA ALA A 486 32.20 11.38 -4.99
C ALA A 486 33.20 12.09 -4.04
N GLY A 487 34.33 11.43 -3.75
CA GLY A 487 35.42 12.04 -3.00
C GLY A 487 35.37 11.89 -1.47
N ALA A 488 34.42 11.17 -0.91
CA ALA A 488 34.42 10.80 0.51
C ALA A 488 35.26 9.52 0.74
N SER A 489 36.57 9.61 0.51
CA SER A 489 37.52 8.62 1.03
C SER A 489 37.89 9.00 2.46
N HIS A 490 37.58 8.13 3.41
CA HIS A 490 38.08 8.22 4.79
C HIS A 490 39.29 7.35 4.98
#